data_d73b51ee6a7aa4c48feeeeea27154da6
#
_entry.id   d73b51ee6a7aa4c48feeeeea27154da6
#
_cell.length_a   1.000
_cell.length_b   1.000
_cell.length_c   1.000
_cell.angle_alpha   90.00
_cell.angle_beta   90.00
_cell.angle_gamma   90.00
#
_symmetry.space_group_name_H-M   'P 1'
#
loop_
_entity.id
_entity.type
_entity.pdbx_description
1 polymer ?
#
loop_
_entity_poly.entity_id
_entity_poly.type
_entity_poly.pdbx_seq_one_letter_code
_entity_poly.pdbx_strand_id
1 'polypeptide(L)'
;MKTKKNLFTAIVTIVLIGTYTISACAQTKNGIGRIELQRHDISTLGREMVQAHIDFEPGTAFGNHNHPGEEIIYVLEGELEYIVEGKSPVVLKKGEVLFIPAGTIHSAKNVGNSKASELATYIVEKGKPLVQLIK
;
A
#
# COMPACT_ATOMS: atom_id res chain seq x y z
N MET A 1 -0.07 -11.29 -77.06
CA MET A 1 0.48 -10.48 -75.91
C MET A 1 -0.35 -10.71 -74.69
N LYS A 2 0.17 -11.48 -73.71
CA LYS A 2 -0.58 -11.83 -72.47
C LYS A 2 -0.07 -10.96 -71.34
N THR A 3 -0.90 -10.03 -70.87
CA THR A 3 -0.63 -9.15 -69.73
C THR A 3 -0.83 -9.93 -68.43
N LYS A 4 0.25 -10.13 -67.66
CA LYS A 4 0.21 -10.67 -66.28
C LYS A 4 -0.22 -9.57 -65.34
N LYS A 5 -1.35 -9.75 -64.64
CA LYS A 5 -1.77 -8.90 -63.53
C LYS A 5 -1.07 -9.38 -62.27
N ASN A 6 -0.22 -8.56 -61.71
CA ASN A 6 0.40 -8.80 -60.40
C ASN A 6 -0.60 -8.41 -59.33
N LEU A 7 -1.03 -9.42 -58.55
CA LEU A 7 -1.91 -9.25 -57.38
C LEU A 7 -0.99 -8.97 -56.15
N PHE A 8 -0.92 -7.73 -55.70
CA PHE A 8 -0.24 -7.36 -54.45
C PHE A 8 -1.18 -7.69 -53.31
N THR A 9 -0.86 -8.75 -52.55
CA THR A 9 -1.55 -9.08 -51.30
C THR A 9 -0.95 -8.22 -50.19
N ALA A 10 -1.69 -7.23 -49.73
CA ALA A 10 -1.32 -6.44 -48.55
C ALA A 10 -1.64 -7.25 -47.27
N ILE A 11 -0.61 -7.65 -46.55
CA ILE A 11 -0.76 -8.27 -45.22
C ILE A 11 -0.93 -7.14 -44.23
N VAL A 12 -2.14 -6.99 -43.69
CA VAL A 12 -2.44 -6.09 -42.55
C VAL A 12 -2.10 -6.82 -41.28
N THR A 13 -0.97 -6.45 -40.67
CA THR A 13 -0.59 -6.96 -39.34
C THR A 13 -1.35 -6.17 -38.29
N ILE A 14 -2.37 -6.77 -37.69
CA ILE A 14 -3.09 -6.21 -36.55
C ILE A 14 -2.21 -6.42 -35.32
N VAL A 15 -1.59 -5.36 -34.82
CA VAL A 15 -0.91 -5.36 -33.52
C VAL A 15 -1.97 -5.22 -32.43
N LEU A 16 -2.31 -6.32 -31.77
CA LEU A 16 -3.12 -6.30 -30.54
C LEU A 16 -2.27 -5.70 -29.42
N ILE A 17 -2.50 -4.42 -29.10
CA ILE A 17 -1.96 -3.80 -27.89
C ILE A 17 -2.81 -4.31 -26.72
N GLY A 18 -2.32 -5.35 -26.05
CA GLY A 18 -2.91 -5.83 -24.81
C GLY A 18 -2.76 -4.77 -23.71
N THR A 19 -3.85 -4.15 -23.29
CA THR A 19 -3.87 -3.30 -22.09
C THR A 19 -3.77 -4.20 -20.87
N TYR A 20 -2.57 -4.27 -20.27
CA TYR A 20 -2.40 -4.89 -18.96
C TYR A 20 -3.07 -4.01 -17.90
N THR A 21 -4.28 -4.35 -17.50
CA THR A 21 -4.89 -3.79 -16.31
C THR A 21 -4.20 -4.41 -15.09
N ILE A 22 -3.38 -3.61 -14.39
CA ILE A 22 -2.85 -4.00 -13.08
C ILE A 22 -4.04 -3.97 -12.13
N SER A 23 -4.63 -5.14 -11.84
CA SER A 23 -5.60 -5.28 -10.76
C SER A 23 -4.86 -5.08 -9.44
N ALA A 24 -5.13 -3.97 -8.76
CA ALA A 24 -4.75 -3.80 -7.37
C ALA A 24 -5.42 -4.90 -6.55
N CYS A 25 -4.64 -5.89 -6.11
CA CYS A 25 -5.16 -6.99 -5.30
C CYS A 25 -5.40 -6.47 -3.88
N ALA A 26 -6.66 -6.24 -3.52
CA ALA A 26 -7.04 -5.96 -2.14
C ALA A 26 -6.86 -7.22 -1.30
N GLN A 27 -6.01 -7.17 -0.29
CA GLN A 27 -5.82 -8.26 0.67
C GLN A 27 -6.60 -7.95 1.94
N THR A 28 -7.59 -8.78 2.28
CA THR A 28 -8.32 -8.69 3.56
C THR A 28 -7.95 -9.88 4.43
N LYS A 29 -7.45 -9.62 5.63
CA LYS A 29 -7.14 -10.65 6.62
C LYS A 29 -7.60 -10.18 8.00
N ASN A 30 -8.45 -10.99 8.65
CA ASN A 30 -8.93 -10.74 10.01
C ASN A 30 -9.59 -9.36 10.19
N GLY A 31 -10.38 -8.89 9.22
CA GLY A 31 -11.06 -7.60 9.29
C GLY A 31 -10.16 -6.38 8.95
N ILE A 32 -8.96 -6.62 8.44
CA ILE A 32 -8.06 -5.57 7.95
C ILE A 32 -7.90 -5.74 6.44
N GLY A 33 -8.26 -4.70 5.69
CA GLY A 33 -8.06 -4.61 4.25
C GLY A 33 -6.83 -3.77 3.93
N ARG A 34 -6.02 -4.17 2.94
CA ARG A 34 -4.87 -3.39 2.47
C ARG A 34 -4.83 -3.36 0.95
N ILE A 35 -4.73 -2.16 0.40
CA ILE A 35 -4.53 -1.92 -1.03
C ILE A 35 -3.26 -1.10 -1.18
N GLU A 36 -2.27 -1.61 -1.91
CA GLU A 36 -1.12 -0.81 -2.32
C GLU A 36 -1.55 0.12 -3.44
N LEU A 37 -1.39 1.43 -3.22
CA LEU A 37 -1.80 2.47 -4.16
C LEU A 37 -0.69 2.80 -5.15
N GLN A 38 0.55 2.88 -4.65
CA GLN A 38 1.72 3.18 -5.46
C GLN A 38 3.02 2.75 -4.75
N ARG A 39 4.06 2.54 -5.59
CA ARG A 39 5.41 2.21 -5.15
C ARG A 39 6.40 2.85 -6.13
N HIS A 40 7.39 3.56 -5.61
CA HIS A 40 8.40 4.24 -6.42
C HIS A 40 9.77 4.19 -5.75
N ASP A 41 10.80 4.03 -6.56
CA ASP A 41 12.15 4.35 -6.12
C ASP A 41 12.25 5.84 -5.83
N ILE A 42 12.96 6.20 -4.77
CA ILE A 42 13.22 7.60 -4.43
C ILE A 42 14.68 7.96 -4.69
N SER A 43 15.03 9.25 -4.58
CA SER A 43 16.39 9.76 -4.86
C SER A 43 17.47 9.19 -3.92
N THR A 44 17.08 8.69 -2.75
CA THR A 44 18.00 8.02 -1.82
C THR A 44 18.27 6.59 -2.29
N LEU A 45 19.52 6.26 -2.57
CA LEU A 45 19.93 4.96 -3.07
C LEU A 45 19.51 3.83 -2.12
N GLY A 46 18.92 2.77 -2.67
CA GLY A 46 18.47 1.59 -1.92
C GLY A 46 17.20 1.80 -1.10
N ARG A 47 16.49 2.91 -1.30
CA ARG A 47 15.22 3.21 -0.66
C ARG A 47 14.08 3.30 -1.68
N GLU A 48 12.89 2.97 -1.22
CA GLU A 48 11.64 3.13 -1.97
C GLU A 48 10.55 3.74 -1.09
N MET A 49 9.61 4.41 -1.73
CA MET A 49 8.36 4.87 -1.12
C MET A 49 7.24 3.91 -1.52
N VAL A 50 6.48 3.46 -0.53
CA VAL A 50 5.27 2.66 -0.71
C VAL A 50 4.12 3.39 -0.08
N GLN A 51 2.98 3.49 -0.76
CA GLN A 51 1.77 4.06 -0.20
C GLN A 51 0.63 3.06 -0.27
N ALA A 52 -0.06 2.87 0.85
CA ALA A 52 -1.17 1.94 0.97
C ALA A 52 -2.37 2.59 1.65
N HIS A 53 -3.56 2.21 1.20
CA HIS A 53 -4.82 2.43 1.90
C HIS A 53 -5.09 1.21 2.77
N ILE A 54 -5.33 1.42 4.05
CA ILE A 54 -5.58 0.34 5.01
C ILE A 54 -6.92 0.58 5.69
N ASP A 55 -7.79 -0.44 5.64
CA ASP A 55 -9.10 -0.46 6.28
C ASP A 55 -9.08 -1.33 7.53
N PHE A 56 -9.75 -0.90 8.57
CA PHE A 56 -9.94 -1.64 9.82
C PHE A 56 -11.43 -1.74 10.13
N GLU A 57 -11.97 -2.94 10.17
CA GLU A 57 -13.31 -3.17 10.69
C GLU A 57 -13.37 -2.84 12.21
N PRO A 58 -14.57 -2.50 12.77
CA PRO A 58 -14.69 -2.17 14.18
C PRO A 58 -14.06 -3.20 15.10
N GLY A 59 -13.24 -2.76 16.06
CA GLY A 59 -12.57 -3.60 17.05
C GLY A 59 -11.40 -4.43 16.54
N THR A 60 -11.09 -4.39 15.23
CA THR A 60 -9.93 -5.12 14.71
C THR A 60 -8.62 -4.45 15.06
N ALA A 61 -7.58 -5.27 15.25
CA ALA A 61 -6.24 -4.80 15.59
C ALA A 61 -5.19 -5.47 14.70
N PHE A 62 -4.21 -4.69 14.25
CA PHE A 62 -2.97 -5.18 13.71
C PHE A 62 -1.93 -5.20 14.83
N GLY A 63 -1.43 -6.40 15.16
CA GLY A 63 -0.56 -6.64 16.30
C GLY A 63 0.82 -5.97 16.16
N ASN A 64 1.68 -6.21 17.16
CA ASN A 64 3.01 -5.64 17.19
C ASN A 64 3.82 -6.01 15.95
N HIS A 65 4.36 -4.99 15.31
CA HIS A 65 5.17 -5.11 14.10
C HIS A 65 6.11 -3.91 13.96
N ASN A 66 7.02 -3.99 13.02
CA ASN A 66 7.86 -2.86 12.59
C ASN A 66 8.05 -2.88 11.06
N HIS A 67 8.67 -1.82 10.56
CA HIS A 67 9.02 -1.65 9.15
C HIS A 67 10.53 -1.40 8.98
N PRO A 68 11.13 -1.79 7.83
CA PRO A 68 12.53 -1.51 7.54
C PRO A 68 12.75 -0.05 7.08
N GLY A 69 12.05 0.89 7.71
CA GLY A 69 12.07 2.32 7.42
C GLY A 69 10.99 3.06 8.17
N GLU A 70 10.78 4.30 7.80
CA GLU A 70 9.82 5.21 8.41
C GLU A 70 8.42 4.94 7.88
N GLU A 71 7.40 5.19 8.74
CA GLU A 71 5.99 5.21 8.37
C GLU A 71 5.37 6.55 8.73
N ILE A 72 4.56 7.07 7.80
CA ILE A 72 3.75 8.26 7.98
C ILE A 72 2.29 7.88 7.79
N ILE A 73 1.48 8.07 8.81
CA ILE A 73 0.07 7.74 8.85
C ILE A 73 -0.75 9.01 8.73
N TYR A 74 -1.80 8.98 7.90
CA TYR A 74 -2.85 9.98 7.84
C TYR A 74 -4.20 9.27 7.97
N VAL A 75 -4.97 9.56 9.01
CA VAL A 75 -6.29 8.95 9.22
C VAL A 75 -7.31 9.57 8.28
N LEU A 76 -7.92 8.73 7.44
CA LEU A 76 -8.92 9.12 6.44
C LEU A 76 -10.32 9.16 7.04
N GLU A 77 -10.65 8.17 7.90
CA GLU A 77 -11.94 8.07 8.60
C GLU A 77 -11.83 7.24 9.88
N GLY A 78 -12.79 7.40 10.78
CA GLY A 78 -12.87 6.64 12.02
C GLY A 78 -11.85 7.06 13.07
N GLU A 79 -11.55 6.15 14.00
CA GLU A 79 -10.64 6.35 15.12
C GLU A 79 -9.68 5.15 15.24
N LEU A 80 -8.38 5.42 15.20
CA LEU A 80 -7.33 4.42 15.31
C LEU A 80 -6.47 4.69 16.54
N GLU A 81 -6.40 3.72 17.45
CA GLU A 81 -5.44 3.75 18.55
C GLU A 81 -4.11 3.17 18.09
N TYR A 82 -3.05 3.90 18.33
CA TYR A 82 -1.67 3.48 18.14
C TYR A 82 -0.94 3.31 19.47
N ILE A 83 -0.28 2.18 19.62
CA ILE A 83 0.69 1.93 20.69
C ILE A 83 2.06 1.86 20.03
N VAL A 84 2.91 2.83 20.32
CA VAL A 84 4.26 2.96 19.78
C VAL A 84 5.26 2.78 20.90
N GLU A 85 6.25 1.91 20.71
CA GLU A 85 7.29 1.63 21.69
C GLU A 85 7.93 2.92 22.22
N GLY A 86 8.02 3.04 23.55
CA GLY A 86 8.58 4.21 24.21
C GLY A 86 7.66 5.44 24.26
N LYS A 87 6.40 5.34 23.81
CA LYS A 87 5.43 6.44 23.85
C LYS A 87 4.13 6.00 24.56
N SER A 88 3.38 6.99 25.08
CA SER A 88 2.01 6.74 25.54
C SER A 88 1.11 6.40 24.34
N PRO A 89 0.08 5.51 24.53
CA PRO A 89 -0.91 5.27 23.50
C PRO A 89 -1.57 6.57 23.03
N VAL A 90 -1.90 6.65 21.76
CA VAL A 90 -2.59 7.79 21.15
C VAL A 90 -3.75 7.30 20.29
N VAL A 91 -4.90 7.98 20.40
CA VAL A 91 -6.03 7.77 19.50
C VAL A 91 -6.03 8.88 18.47
N LEU A 92 -5.93 8.50 17.21
CA LEU A 92 -5.97 9.39 16.07
C LEU A 92 -7.35 9.37 15.44
N LYS A 93 -7.84 10.55 15.08
CA LYS A 93 -9.10 10.78 14.38
C LYS A 93 -8.86 11.23 12.95
N LYS A 94 -9.92 11.25 12.16
CA LYS A 94 -9.89 11.76 10.79
C LYS A 94 -9.13 13.09 10.67
N GLY A 95 -8.14 13.14 9.78
CA GLY A 95 -7.31 14.30 9.51
C GLY A 95 -6.04 14.39 10.38
N GLU A 96 -5.90 13.51 11.37
CA GLU A 96 -4.71 13.48 12.23
C GLU A 96 -3.61 12.60 11.63
N VAL A 97 -2.38 12.86 12.04
CA VAL A 97 -1.17 12.25 11.50
C VAL A 97 -0.30 11.67 12.61
N LEU A 98 0.46 10.62 12.27
CA LEU A 98 1.49 10.05 13.15
C LEU A 98 2.74 9.73 12.32
N PHE A 99 3.90 10.02 12.88
CA PHE A 99 5.19 9.59 12.36
C PHE A 99 5.77 8.49 13.24
N ILE A 100 6.12 7.37 12.62
CA ILE A 100 6.77 6.23 13.27
C ILE A 100 8.18 6.08 12.70
N PRO A 101 9.23 6.20 13.55
CA PRO A 101 10.61 6.04 13.12
C PRO A 101 10.91 4.61 12.64
N ALA A 102 11.94 4.49 11.80
CA ALA A 102 12.40 3.21 11.28
C ALA A 102 12.64 2.17 12.38
N GLY A 103 12.14 0.94 12.17
CA GLY A 103 12.34 -0.19 13.09
C GLY A 103 11.58 -0.11 14.41
N THR A 104 10.81 0.95 14.67
CA THR A 104 10.07 1.12 15.92
C THR A 104 8.87 0.14 15.99
N ILE A 105 8.78 -0.62 17.08
CA ILE A 105 7.67 -1.56 17.29
C ILE A 105 6.40 -0.76 17.59
N HIS A 106 5.32 -1.10 16.91
CA HIS A 106 4.02 -0.47 17.10
C HIS A 106 2.86 -1.40 16.74
N SER A 107 1.66 -1.02 17.15
CA SER A 107 0.40 -1.68 16.79
C SER A 107 -0.68 -0.64 16.53
N ALA A 108 -1.70 -1.03 15.76
CA ALA A 108 -2.86 -0.20 15.43
C ALA A 108 -4.15 -0.95 15.75
N LYS A 109 -5.18 -0.25 16.23
CA LYS A 109 -6.50 -0.82 16.54
C LYS A 109 -7.60 0.16 16.22
N ASN A 110 -8.65 -0.29 15.55
CA ASN A 110 -9.88 0.48 15.44
C ASN A 110 -10.64 0.43 16.77
N VAL A 111 -10.73 1.57 17.46
CA VAL A 111 -11.42 1.73 18.74
C VAL A 111 -12.80 2.36 18.60
N GLY A 112 -13.20 2.72 17.39
CA GLY A 112 -14.53 3.23 17.07
C GLY A 112 -15.55 2.14 16.80
N ASN A 113 -16.80 2.55 16.55
CA ASN A 113 -17.93 1.65 16.27
C ASN A 113 -18.20 1.47 14.78
N SER A 114 -17.48 2.18 13.93
CA SER A 114 -17.55 2.11 12.47
C SER A 114 -16.19 1.74 11.89
N LYS A 115 -16.16 1.45 10.61
CA LYS A 115 -14.90 1.24 9.87
C LYS A 115 -13.99 2.45 10.05
N ALA A 116 -12.71 2.20 10.27
CA ALA A 116 -11.67 3.21 10.23
C ALA A 116 -10.74 2.95 9.04
N SER A 117 -10.13 3.98 8.51
CA SER A 117 -9.14 3.83 7.43
C SER A 117 -8.04 4.87 7.53
N GLU A 118 -6.90 4.50 6.97
CA GLU A 118 -5.72 5.34 6.92
C GLU A 118 -5.01 5.27 5.57
N LEU A 119 -4.29 6.33 5.27
CA LEU A 119 -3.27 6.37 4.25
C LEU A 119 -1.91 6.21 4.94
N ALA A 120 -1.28 5.05 4.75
CA ALA A 120 0.05 4.77 5.25
C ALA A 120 1.08 5.00 4.15
N THR A 121 2.09 5.81 4.44
CA THR A 121 3.21 6.07 3.52
C THR A 121 4.50 5.61 4.18
N TYR A 122 5.17 4.67 3.54
CA TYR A 122 6.41 4.05 4.00
C TYR A 122 7.58 4.55 3.17
N ILE A 123 8.70 4.87 3.84
CA ILE A 123 9.99 5.16 3.21
C ILE A 123 10.97 4.10 3.72
N VAL A 124 11.16 3.04 2.94
CA VAL A 124 11.75 1.79 3.43
C VAL A 124 12.94 1.33 2.60
N GLU A 125 13.71 0.39 3.14
CA GLU A 125 14.77 -0.29 2.39
C GLU A 125 14.16 -1.15 1.29
N LYS A 126 14.59 -0.91 0.05
CA LYS A 126 14.12 -1.64 -1.12
C LYS A 126 14.46 -3.14 -1.03
N GLY A 127 13.49 -3.99 -1.37
CA GLY A 127 13.66 -5.43 -1.41
C GLY A 127 13.54 -6.12 -0.04
N LYS A 128 13.32 -5.40 1.04
CA LYS A 128 13.00 -5.99 2.34
C LYS A 128 11.48 -6.18 2.52
N PRO A 129 11.03 -7.18 3.31
CA PRO A 129 9.63 -7.30 3.68
C PRO A 129 9.14 -6.01 4.34
N LEU A 130 8.02 -5.46 3.83
CA LEU A 130 7.48 -4.19 4.34
C LEU A 130 7.06 -4.30 5.82
N VAL A 131 6.56 -5.45 6.24
CA VAL A 131 6.07 -5.69 7.61
C VAL A 131 6.83 -6.86 8.23
N GLN A 132 7.32 -6.67 9.45
CA GLN A 132 7.94 -7.70 10.28
C GLN A 132 7.11 -7.85 11.56
N LEU A 133 6.37 -8.96 11.69
CA LEU A 133 5.57 -9.24 12.89
C LEU A 133 6.47 -9.60 14.07
N ILE A 134 6.18 -9.00 15.21
CA ILE A 134 6.88 -9.24 16.49
C ILE A 134 5.99 -10.15 17.34
N LYS A 135 6.57 -11.25 17.82
CA LYS A 135 5.86 -12.23 18.66
C LYS A 135 5.99 -11.87 20.13
#